data_88d3b978523dbdc3c6b08ac77b0d6b2d
#
_entry.id   88d3b978523dbdc3c6b08ac77b0d6b2d
#
_cell.length_a   1.000
_cell.length_b   1.000
_cell.length_c   1.000
_cell.angle_alpha   90.00
_cell.angle_beta   90.00
_cell.angle_gamma   90.00
#
_symmetry.space_group_name_H-M   'P 1'
#
loop_
_entity.id
_entity.type
_entity.pdbx_description
1 polymer ?
#
loop_
_entity_poly.entity_id
_entity_poly.type
_entity_poly.pdbx_seq_one_letter_code
_entity_poly.pdbx_strand_id
1 'polypeptide(L)'
;MPYQFDQSSHRYRDAETGRFVKYTQVLETVNSEISRLEVRLKGHARLLTQGKIDIAEFQTRMAQSLKESHLRNAAFGAGGVQQLTSTHYGKVGAQLKKQYKYLHGFGQDLAEGKLTKEQAIKRAGSYAKSARTSFFEAEFTSRGKVGFYAKRLLDAQARHCQSCISYQRLTWTPIQNVTPPGVDCECGGNCRCRLVFRRV
;
A
#
# COMPACT_ATOMS: atom_id res chain seq x y z
N MET A 1 -7.22 3.65 15.09
CA MET A 1 -6.01 3.00 14.54
C MET A 1 -5.27 2.36 15.71
N PRO A 2 -4.81 1.10 15.60
CA PRO A 2 -4.22 0.40 16.75
C PRO A 2 -2.83 0.91 17.14
N TYR A 3 -2.14 1.62 16.22
CA TYR A 3 -0.77 2.07 16.47
C TYR A 3 -0.59 3.55 16.15
N GLN A 4 0.32 4.19 16.88
CA GLN A 4 0.80 5.55 16.66
C GLN A 4 2.32 5.54 16.53
N PHE A 5 2.85 6.41 15.67
CA PHE A 5 4.30 6.58 15.54
C PHE A 5 4.77 7.67 16.50
N ASP A 6 5.63 7.29 17.43
CA ASP A 6 6.25 8.20 18.37
C ASP A 6 7.46 8.87 17.73
N GLN A 7 7.35 10.17 17.48
CA GLN A 7 8.38 10.97 16.82
C GLN A 7 9.68 11.07 17.63
N SER A 8 9.58 11.00 18.97
CA SER A 8 10.75 11.13 19.86
C SER A 8 11.62 9.87 19.88
N SER A 9 10.98 8.69 19.96
CA SER A 9 11.66 7.40 19.99
C SER A 9 11.81 6.77 18.59
N HIS A 10 11.12 7.31 17.59
CA HIS A 10 11.03 6.77 16.22
C HIS A 10 10.54 5.32 16.14
N ARG A 11 9.63 4.96 17.04
CA ARG A 11 9.03 3.62 17.14
C ARG A 11 7.51 3.72 17.16
N TYR A 12 6.87 2.63 16.80
CA TYR A 12 5.42 2.53 16.95
C TYR A 12 5.05 2.18 18.39
N ARG A 13 3.97 2.79 18.87
CA ARG A 13 3.32 2.47 20.14
C ARG A 13 1.91 1.97 19.86
N ASP A 14 1.45 1.05 20.66
CA ASP A 14 0.05 0.70 20.76
C ASP A 14 -0.75 1.93 21.23
N ALA A 15 -1.84 2.24 20.53
CA ALA A 15 -2.60 3.48 20.78
C ALA A 15 -3.40 3.44 22.09
N GLU A 16 -3.72 2.26 22.60
CA GLU A 16 -4.49 2.08 23.83
C GLU A 16 -3.58 1.99 25.06
N THR A 17 -2.52 1.20 24.95
CA THR A 17 -1.65 0.90 26.09
C THR A 17 -0.40 1.79 26.17
N GLY A 18 -0.07 2.55 25.11
CA GLY A 18 1.15 3.35 25.00
C GLY A 18 2.44 2.55 24.89
N ARG A 19 2.39 1.22 24.93
CA ARG A 19 3.57 0.35 24.89
C ARG A 19 4.19 0.29 23.50
N PHE A 20 5.50 0.15 23.43
CA PHE A 20 6.18 -0.08 22.16
C PHE A 20 5.78 -1.40 21.51
N VAL A 21 5.51 -1.37 20.22
CA VAL A 21 5.21 -2.57 19.42
C VAL A 21 6.34 -2.89 18.45
N LYS A 22 6.48 -4.17 18.12
CA LYS A 22 7.45 -4.61 17.11
C LYS A 22 6.97 -4.14 15.73
N TYR A 23 7.89 -3.71 14.89
CA TYR A 23 7.58 -3.31 13.52
C TYR A 23 6.91 -4.42 12.71
N THR A 24 7.24 -5.68 12.99
CA THR A 24 6.58 -6.84 12.37
C THR A 24 5.08 -6.87 12.65
N GLN A 25 4.64 -6.52 13.86
CA GLN A 25 3.21 -6.45 14.21
C GLN A 25 2.49 -5.35 13.43
N VAL A 26 3.16 -4.22 13.21
CA VAL A 26 2.62 -3.14 12.35
C VAL A 26 2.44 -3.64 10.92
N LEU A 27 3.43 -4.34 10.36
CA LEU A 27 3.35 -4.92 9.02
C LEU A 27 2.28 -6.01 8.91
N GLU A 28 2.08 -6.83 9.93
CA GLU A 28 1.00 -7.82 10.00
C GLU A 28 -0.37 -7.14 9.92
N THR A 29 -0.56 -6.03 10.65
CA THR A 29 -1.79 -5.25 10.57
C THR A 29 -2.01 -4.66 9.18
N VAL A 30 -0.99 -4.08 8.56
CA VAL A 30 -1.05 -3.59 7.17
C VAL A 30 -1.43 -4.72 6.21
N ASN A 31 -0.81 -5.90 6.35
CA ASN A 31 -1.11 -7.06 5.52
C ASN A 31 -2.55 -7.55 5.72
N SER A 32 -3.06 -7.55 6.96
CA SER A 32 -4.45 -7.91 7.26
C SER A 32 -5.43 -6.94 6.59
N GLU A 33 -5.18 -5.63 6.63
CA GLU A 33 -6.01 -4.64 5.93
C GLU A 33 -6.00 -4.85 4.41
N ILE A 34 -4.84 -5.17 3.81
CA ILE A 34 -4.75 -5.49 2.38
C ILE A 34 -5.54 -6.75 2.04
N SER A 35 -5.49 -7.78 2.87
CA SER A 35 -6.27 -9.02 2.68
C SER A 35 -7.77 -8.75 2.78
N ARG A 36 -8.21 -7.91 3.72
CA ARG A 36 -9.62 -7.49 3.83
C ARG A 36 -10.06 -6.71 2.60
N LEU A 37 -9.21 -5.81 2.09
CA LEU A 37 -9.48 -5.10 0.85
C LEU A 37 -9.63 -6.07 -0.32
N GLU A 38 -8.73 -7.05 -0.46
CA GLU A 38 -8.81 -8.05 -1.52
C GLU A 38 -10.15 -8.79 -1.51
N VAL A 39 -10.59 -9.24 -0.34
CA VAL A 39 -11.90 -9.91 -0.18
C VAL A 39 -13.03 -8.99 -0.62
N ARG A 40 -13.01 -7.73 -0.20
CA ARG A 40 -14.03 -6.72 -0.56
C ARG A 40 -14.08 -6.48 -2.06
N LEU A 41 -12.92 -6.26 -2.71
CA LEU A 41 -12.84 -6.01 -4.15
C LEU A 41 -13.31 -7.23 -4.97
N LYS A 42 -12.93 -8.44 -4.56
CA LYS A 42 -13.47 -9.69 -5.13
C LYS A 42 -14.99 -9.81 -4.93
N GLY A 43 -15.49 -9.33 -3.80
CA GLY A 43 -16.93 -9.25 -3.52
C GLY A 43 -17.67 -8.36 -4.52
N HIS A 44 -17.14 -7.15 -4.81
CA HIS A 44 -17.74 -6.27 -5.83
C HIS A 44 -17.75 -6.92 -7.22
N ALA A 45 -16.68 -7.61 -7.61
CA ALA A 45 -16.62 -8.32 -8.88
C ALA A 45 -17.61 -9.50 -8.95
N ARG A 46 -17.85 -10.21 -7.83
CA ARG A 46 -18.89 -11.25 -7.77
C ARG A 46 -20.29 -10.69 -7.96
N LEU A 47 -20.60 -9.54 -7.34
CA LEU A 47 -21.89 -8.87 -7.53
C LEU A 47 -22.11 -8.51 -9.01
N LEU A 48 -21.08 -7.96 -9.67
CA LEU A 48 -21.11 -7.66 -11.10
C LEU A 48 -21.35 -8.92 -11.95
N THR A 49 -20.58 -9.98 -11.71
CA THR A 49 -20.69 -11.23 -12.50
C THR A 49 -21.98 -12.00 -12.27
N GLN A 50 -22.71 -11.67 -11.20
CA GLN A 50 -24.07 -12.14 -10.90
C GLN A 50 -25.17 -11.22 -11.46
N GLY A 51 -24.82 -10.13 -12.13
CA GLY A 51 -25.77 -9.13 -12.65
C GLY A 51 -26.50 -8.33 -11.57
N LYS A 52 -25.99 -8.31 -10.31
CA LYS A 52 -26.58 -7.56 -9.19
C LYS A 52 -26.24 -6.08 -9.19
N ILE A 53 -25.16 -5.72 -9.85
CA ILE A 53 -24.70 -4.33 -10.08
C ILE A 53 -24.22 -4.23 -11.53
N ASP A 54 -24.26 -3.03 -12.08
CA ASP A 54 -23.71 -2.73 -13.39
C ASP A 54 -22.20 -2.37 -13.31
N ILE A 55 -21.58 -2.13 -14.47
CA ILE A 55 -20.15 -1.80 -14.57
C ILE A 55 -19.85 -0.44 -13.91
N ALA A 56 -20.73 0.54 -14.04
CA ALA A 56 -20.53 1.88 -13.48
C ALA A 56 -20.56 1.83 -11.94
N GLU A 57 -21.51 1.12 -11.38
CA GLU A 57 -21.59 0.90 -9.94
C GLU A 57 -20.41 0.08 -9.42
N PHE A 58 -20.00 -0.97 -10.16
CA PHE A 58 -18.79 -1.73 -9.84
C PHE A 58 -17.55 -0.83 -9.77
N GLN A 59 -17.33 0.01 -10.78
CA GLN A 59 -16.18 0.93 -10.79
C GLN A 59 -16.23 1.92 -9.63
N THR A 60 -17.40 2.45 -9.31
CA THR A 60 -17.61 3.37 -8.19
C THR A 60 -17.27 2.70 -6.86
N ARG A 61 -17.76 1.49 -6.59
CA ARG A 61 -17.48 0.73 -5.37
C ARG A 61 -16.00 0.35 -5.25
N MET A 62 -15.39 -0.04 -6.37
CA MET A 62 -13.95 -0.31 -6.43
C MET A 62 -13.12 0.93 -6.09
N ALA A 63 -13.43 2.08 -6.73
CA ALA A 63 -12.73 3.35 -6.53
C ALA A 63 -12.83 3.82 -5.08
N GLN A 64 -14.01 3.75 -4.47
CA GLN A 64 -14.23 4.10 -3.08
C GLN A 64 -13.43 3.19 -2.13
N SER A 65 -13.50 1.88 -2.31
CA SER A 65 -12.76 0.92 -1.48
C SER A 65 -11.25 1.10 -1.57
N LEU A 66 -10.73 1.41 -2.76
CA LEU A 66 -9.32 1.73 -2.98
C LEU A 66 -8.94 3.02 -2.26
N LYS A 67 -9.72 4.11 -2.42
CA LYS A 67 -9.47 5.39 -1.76
C LYS A 67 -9.39 5.24 -0.25
N GLU A 68 -10.38 4.59 0.36
CA GLU A 68 -10.42 4.35 1.80
C GLU A 68 -9.19 3.57 2.29
N SER A 69 -8.82 2.52 1.57
CA SER A 69 -7.69 1.68 1.96
C SER A 69 -6.34 2.40 1.78
N HIS A 70 -6.15 3.13 0.70
CA HIS A 70 -4.93 3.93 0.51
C HIS A 70 -4.76 4.99 1.60
N LEU A 71 -5.83 5.71 1.96
CA LEU A 71 -5.80 6.69 3.05
C LEU A 71 -5.52 6.04 4.40
N ARG A 72 -6.17 4.90 4.70
CA ARG A 72 -5.93 4.15 5.93
C ARG A 72 -4.49 3.66 6.03
N ASN A 73 -3.94 3.09 4.96
CA ASN A 73 -2.55 2.63 4.94
C ASN A 73 -1.56 3.80 5.04
N ALA A 74 -1.84 4.93 4.41
CA ALA A 74 -1.04 6.14 4.59
C ALA A 74 -1.06 6.63 6.05
N ALA A 75 -2.23 6.60 6.70
CA ALA A 75 -2.35 6.95 8.10
C ALA A 75 -1.56 5.98 9.01
N PHE A 76 -1.55 4.67 8.72
CA PHE A 76 -0.67 3.72 9.42
C PHE A 76 0.81 4.08 9.25
N GLY A 77 1.24 4.38 8.03
CA GLY A 77 2.62 4.74 7.73
C GLY A 77 3.04 6.07 8.37
N ALA A 78 2.15 7.05 8.38
CA ALA A 78 2.39 8.33 9.04
C ALA A 78 2.40 8.22 10.58
N GLY A 79 1.82 7.15 11.12
CA GLY A 79 1.71 6.92 12.56
C GLY A 79 0.46 7.48 13.20
N GLY A 80 -0.57 7.75 12.43
CA GLY A 80 -1.89 8.22 12.87
C GLY A 80 -2.52 9.18 11.88
N VAL A 81 -3.86 9.25 11.88
CA VAL A 81 -4.61 10.19 11.03
C VAL A 81 -4.18 11.64 11.29
N GLN A 82 -3.93 11.98 12.55
CA GLN A 82 -3.51 13.31 12.99
C GLN A 82 -2.13 13.73 12.45
N GLN A 83 -1.32 12.76 11.99
CA GLN A 83 0.02 13.01 11.47
C GLN A 83 0.05 13.09 9.93
N LEU A 84 -1.11 12.94 9.27
CA LEU A 84 -1.21 13.13 7.83
C LEU A 84 -1.05 14.61 7.47
N THR A 85 -0.17 14.87 6.52
CA THR A 85 0.09 16.21 5.97
C THR A 85 -0.39 16.30 4.52
N SER A 86 -0.41 17.50 3.94
CA SER A 86 -0.71 17.72 2.52
C SER A 86 0.19 16.86 1.60
N THR A 87 1.46 16.67 1.96
CA THR A 87 2.39 15.80 1.21
C THR A 87 1.92 14.35 1.19
N HIS A 88 1.42 13.82 2.31
CA HIS A 88 0.87 12.46 2.37
C HIS A 88 -0.37 12.33 1.48
N TYR A 89 -1.30 13.29 1.55
CA TYR A 89 -2.49 13.31 0.70
C TYR A 89 -2.14 13.42 -0.78
N GLY A 90 -1.15 14.25 -1.14
CA GLY A 90 -0.67 14.37 -2.52
C GLY A 90 -0.12 13.04 -3.07
N LYS A 91 0.68 12.32 -2.28
CA LYS A 91 1.21 11.00 -2.65
C LYS A 91 0.10 9.96 -2.80
N VAL A 92 -0.85 9.91 -1.87
CA VAL A 92 -2.03 9.04 -1.99
C VAL A 92 -2.82 9.37 -3.26
N GLY A 93 -3.05 10.64 -3.54
CA GLY A 93 -3.72 11.09 -4.77
C GLY A 93 -3.01 10.62 -6.05
N ALA A 94 -1.69 10.69 -6.09
CA ALA A 94 -0.89 10.20 -7.21
C ALA A 94 -1.03 8.68 -7.41
N GLN A 95 -1.03 7.89 -6.32
CA GLN A 95 -1.26 6.45 -6.40
C GLN A 95 -2.69 6.13 -6.86
N LEU A 96 -3.70 6.82 -6.34
CA LEU A 96 -5.10 6.63 -6.75
C LEU A 96 -5.33 6.99 -8.22
N LYS A 97 -4.68 8.05 -8.73
CA LYS A 97 -4.75 8.40 -10.16
C LYS A 97 -4.29 7.25 -11.04
N LYS A 98 -3.17 6.57 -10.68
CA LYS A 98 -2.71 5.37 -11.39
C LYS A 98 -3.73 4.24 -11.32
N GLN A 99 -4.28 3.98 -10.12
CA GLN A 99 -5.25 2.90 -9.92
C GLN A 99 -6.55 3.14 -10.69
N TYR A 100 -7.04 4.38 -10.72
CA TYR A 100 -8.26 4.73 -11.44
C TYR A 100 -8.10 4.62 -12.97
N LYS A 101 -6.91 4.94 -13.50
CA LYS A 101 -6.60 4.67 -14.90
C LYS A 101 -6.72 3.18 -15.26
N TYR A 102 -6.14 2.30 -14.41
CA TYR A 102 -6.25 0.86 -14.61
C TYR A 102 -7.69 0.36 -14.42
N LEU A 103 -8.42 0.91 -13.45
CA LEU A 103 -9.81 0.57 -13.20
C LEU A 103 -10.71 0.96 -14.36
N HIS A 104 -10.46 2.10 -15.01
CA HIS A 104 -11.18 2.50 -16.21
C HIS A 104 -10.97 1.49 -17.34
N GLY A 105 -9.72 1.10 -17.65
CA GLY A 105 -9.42 0.05 -18.64
C GLY A 105 -10.01 -1.31 -18.27
N PHE A 106 -10.10 -1.62 -16.97
CA PHE A 106 -10.78 -2.82 -16.50
C PHE A 106 -12.28 -2.79 -16.82
N GLY A 107 -12.93 -1.64 -16.62
CA GLY A 107 -14.33 -1.46 -17.00
C GLY A 107 -14.58 -1.62 -18.49
N GLN A 108 -13.67 -1.11 -19.34
CA GLN A 108 -13.73 -1.30 -20.78
C GLN A 108 -13.63 -2.78 -21.18
N ASP A 109 -12.64 -3.51 -20.63
CA ASP A 109 -12.48 -4.94 -20.91
C ASP A 109 -13.70 -5.76 -20.47
N LEU A 110 -14.38 -5.35 -19.39
CA LEU A 110 -15.62 -5.97 -18.93
C LEU A 110 -16.79 -5.68 -19.88
N ALA A 111 -16.93 -4.43 -20.35
CA ALA A 111 -17.97 -4.02 -21.29
C ALA A 111 -17.84 -4.73 -22.64
N GLU A 112 -16.62 -4.98 -23.07
CA GLU A 112 -16.30 -5.68 -24.32
C GLU A 112 -16.32 -7.21 -24.19
N GLY A 113 -16.64 -7.75 -23.02
CA GLY A 113 -16.72 -9.20 -22.77
C GLY A 113 -15.38 -9.95 -22.85
N LYS A 114 -14.26 -9.24 -22.73
CA LYS A 114 -12.89 -9.81 -22.86
C LYS A 114 -12.48 -10.69 -21.70
N LEU A 115 -13.26 -10.73 -20.61
CA LEU A 115 -12.89 -11.40 -19.38
C LEU A 115 -13.93 -12.43 -18.97
N THR A 116 -13.48 -13.63 -18.57
CA THR A 116 -14.35 -14.58 -17.86
C THR A 116 -14.69 -14.06 -16.46
N LYS A 117 -15.71 -14.64 -15.83
CA LYS A 117 -16.10 -14.31 -14.44
C LYS A 117 -14.93 -14.48 -13.46
N GLU A 118 -14.18 -15.55 -13.59
CA GLU A 118 -13.03 -15.88 -12.76
C GLU A 118 -11.88 -14.89 -12.95
N GLN A 119 -11.62 -14.51 -14.21
CA GLN A 119 -10.61 -13.50 -14.55
C GLN A 119 -10.98 -12.13 -13.98
N ALA A 120 -12.25 -11.73 -14.07
CA ALA A 120 -12.75 -10.48 -13.49
C ALA A 120 -12.57 -10.45 -11.97
N ILE A 121 -12.96 -11.51 -11.27
CA ILE A 121 -12.79 -11.62 -9.81
C ILE A 121 -11.31 -11.60 -9.41
N LYS A 122 -10.45 -12.34 -10.11
CA LYS A 122 -9.01 -12.37 -9.86
C LYS A 122 -8.37 -11.01 -10.08
N ARG A 123 -8.72 -10.34 -11.20
CA ARG A 123 -8.20 -9.01 -11.52
C ARG A 123 -8.64 -7.97 -10.50
N ALA A 124 -9.91 -7.97 -10.08
CA ALA A 124 -10.39 -7.08 -9.03
C ALA A 124 -9.58 -7.24 -7.73
N GLY A 125 -9.33 -8.46 -7.27
CA GLY A 125 -8.53 -8.71 -6.07
C GLY A 125 -7.08 -8.19 -6.17
N SER A 126 -6.49 -8.19 -7.37
CA SER A 126 -5.10 -7.78 -7.55
C SER A 126 -4.83 -6.30 -7.20
N TYR A 127 -5.85 -5.44 -7.29
CA TYR A 127 -5.74 -4.01 -6.93
C TYR A 127 -5.41 -3.80 -5.46
N ALA A 128 -5.79 -4.71 -4.57
CA ALA A 128 -5.61 -4.55 -3.13
C ALA A 128 -4.15 -4.31 -2.73
N LYS A 129 -3.22 -4.96 -3.41
CA LYS A 129 -1.79 -4.89 -3.08
C LYS A 129 -1.20 -3.49 -3.25
N SER A 130 -1.79 -2.64 -4.10
CA SER A 130 -1.33 -1.27 -4.32
C SER A 130 -1.40 -0.41 -3.06
N ALA A 131 -2.34 -0.70 -2.14
CA ALA A 131 -2.51 0.07 -0.91
C ALA A 131 -1.29 -0.01 0.03
N ARG A 132 -0.48 -1.09 -0.07
CA ARG A 132 0.78 -1.20 0.69
C ARG A 132 1.78 -0.09 0.35
N THR A 133 1.80 0.34 -0.90
CA THR A 133 2.68 1.44 -1.34
C THR A 133 2.42 2.72 -0.55
N SER A 134 1.14 3.04 -0.27
CA SER A 134 0.78 4.22 0.52
C SER A 134 1.28 4.15 1.97
N PHE A 135 1.34 2.96 2.57
CA PHE A 135 1.96 2.78 3.88
C PHE A 135 3.45 3.15 3.84
N PHE A 136 4.21 2.54 2.93
CA PHE A 136 5.65 2.78 2.85
C PHE A 136 6.00 4.22 2.44
N GLU A 137 5.24 4.83 1.53
CA GLU A 137 5.43 6.23 1.15
C GLU A 137 5.18 7.18 2.33
N ALA A 138 4.13 6.93 3.10
CA ALA A 138 3.79 7.73 4.25
C ALA A 138 4.81 7.56 5.38
N GLU A 139 5.21 6.33 5.70
CA GLU A 139 6.26 6.05 6.68
C GLU A 139 7.57 6.74 6.29
N PHE A 140 7.96 6.62 5.03
CA PHE A 140 9.14 7.25 4.49
C PHE A 140 9.08 8.79 4.60
N THR A 141 7.94 9.39 4.25
CA THR A 141 7.72 10.83 4.33
C THR A 141 7.80 11.33 5.77
N SER A 142 7.24 10.59 6.71
CA SER A 142 7.26 10.93 8.14
C SER A 142 8.67 10.84 8.74
N ARG A 143 9.47 9.86 8.31
CA ARG A 143 10.85 9.66 8.80
C ARG A 143 11.88 10.54 8.08
N GLY A 144 11.63 10.95 6.84
CA GLY A 144 12.57 11.69 6.00
C GLY A 144 12.99 13.06 6.54
N LYS A 145 12.24 13.60 7.51
CA LYS A 145 12.53 14.89 8.15
C LYS A 145 13.53 14.82 9.30
N VAL A 146 13.99 13.64 9.71
CA VAL A 146 14.69 13.43 11.00
C VAL A 146 16.07 12.76 10.89
N GLY A 147 16.72 12.84 9.74
CA GLY A 147 18.12 12.38 9.59
C GLY A 147 18.32 10.88 9.74
N PHE A 148 17.41 10.09 9.17
CA PHE A 148 17.55 8.63 9.16
C PHE A 148 18.31 8.12 7.94
N TYR A 149 18.94 6.97 8.15
CA TYR A 149 19.39 6.08 7.10
C TYR A 149 18.43 4.90 7.01
N ALA A 150 18.20 4.44 5.79
CA ALA A 150 17.41 3.27 5.53
C ALA A 150 18.19 2.25 4.67
N LYS A 151 17.81 0.98 4.80
CA LYS A 151 18.31 -0.11 3.98
C LYS A 151 17.13 -0.98 3.55
N ARG A 152 17.11 -1.39 2.28
CA ARG A 152 16.11 -2.32 1.78
C ARG A 152 16.48 -3.75 2.16
N LEU A 153 15.52 -4.50 2.68
CA LEU A 153 15.62 -5.95 2.87
C LEU A 153 14.66 -6.65 1.92
N LEU A 154 15.17 -7.65 1.21
CA LEU A 154 14.37 -8.54 0.39
C LEU A 154 13.65 -9.56 1.28
N ASP A 155 12.47 -10.01 0.84
CA ASP A 155 11.78 -11.14 1.45
C ASP A 155 12.36 -12.44 0.88
N ALA A 156 13.00 -13.26 1.72
CA ALA A 156 13.66 -14.49 1.30
C ALA A 156 12.75 -15.49 0.58
N GLN A 157 11.42 -15.39 0.77
CA GLN A 157 10.45 -16.29 0.17
C GLN A 157 9.81 -15.73 -1.11
N ALA A 158 10.26 -14.56 -1.60
CA ALA A 158 9.69 -13.93 -2.78
C ALA A 158 10.65 -13.93 -3.97
N ARG A 159 10.11 -14.01 -5.19
CA ARG A 159 10.88 -13.65 -6.39
C ARG A 159 11.02 -12.13 -6.43
N HIS A 160 12.22 -11.65 -6.70
CA HIS A 160 12.53 -10.23 -6.73
C HIS A 160 12.75 -9.76 -8.16
N CYS A 161 12.24 -8.57 -8.46
CA CYS A 161 12.56 -7.87 -9.71
C CYS A 161 13.98 -7.29 -9.64
N GLN A 162 14.55 -6.97 -10.79
CA GLN A 162 15.93 -6.47 -10.90
C GLN A 162 16.13 -5.17 -10.12
N SER A 163 15.15 -4.25 -10.16
CA SER A 163 15.21 -3.01 -9.39
C SER A 163 15.24 -3.25 -7.87
N CYS A 164 14.49 -4.24 -7.35
CA CYS A 164 14.57 -4.58 -5.91
C CYS A 164 15.95 -5.11 -5.51
N ILE A 165 16.57 -5.95 -6.36
CA ILE A 165 17.92 -6.46 -6.15
C ILE A 165 18.94 -5.32 -6.15
N SER A 166 18.82 -4.38 -7.09
CA SER A 166 19.69 -3.21 -7.17
C SER A 166 19.56 -2.31 -5.95
N TYR A 167 18.32 -2.07 -5.47
CA TYR A 167 18.08 -1.28 -4.25
C TYR A 167 18.62 -1.96 -2.98
N GLN A 168 18.64 -3.29 -2.90
CA GLN A 168 19.23 -3.98 -1.76
C GLN A 168 20.76 -3.81 -1.70
N ARG A 169 21.43 -3.71 -2.86
CA ARG A 169 22.88 -3.52 -2.93
C ARG A 169 23.33 -2.18 -2.35
N LEU A 170 22.41 -1.19 -2.35
CA LEU A 170 22.62 0.03 -1.60
C LEU A 170 22.60 -0.31 -0.11
N THR A 171 23.74 -0.12 0.55
CA THR A 171 23.86 -0.32 2.01
C THR A 171 23.01 0.70 2.78
N TRP A 172 23.41 1.09 3.97
CA TRP A 172 22.74 2.15 4.69
C TRP A 172 22.88 3.49 3.94
N THR A 173 21.78 3.99 3.44
CA THR A 173 21.69 5.17 2.57
C THR A 173 20.84 6.23 3.27
N PRO A 174 21.18 7.52 3.19
CA PRO A 174 20.31 8.59 3.68
C PRO A 174 18.90 8.44 3.14
N ILE A 175 17.89 8.59 4.00
CA ILE A 175 16.51 8.22 3.67
C ILE A 175 15.99 8.95 2.42
N GLN A 176 16.40 10.19 2.19
CA GLN A 176 15.99 10.96 1.02
C GLN A 176 16.46 10.37 -0.32
N ASN A 177 17.48 9.49 -0.29
CA ASN A 177 18.05 8.81 -1.46
C ASN A 177 17.59 7.37 -1.60
N VAL A 178 16.63 6.93 -0.78
CA VAL A 178 16.09 5.57 -0.80
C VAL A 178 14.71 5.56 -1.44
N THR A 179 14.47 4.64 -2.35
CA THR A 179 13.14 4.44 -2.95
C THR A 179 12.31 3.53 -2.06
N PRO A 180 11.10 3.93 -1.63
CA PRO A 180 10.20 3.07 -0.88
C PRO A 180 9.76 1.82 -1.66
N PRO A 181 9.49 0.67 -0.99
CA PRO A 181 8.99 -0.53 -1.65
C PRO A 181 7.67 -0.29 -2.38
N GLY A 182 7.57 -0.77 -3.62
CA GLY A 182 6.34 -0.67 -4.42
C GLY A 182 6.15 0.65 -5.16
N VAL A 183 6.99 1.68 -4.92
CA VAL A 183 6.85 2.99 -5.58
C VAL A 183 7.43 2.96 -6.99
N ASP A 184 8.74 2.74 -7.13
CA ASP A 184 9.46 2.76 -8.40
C ASP A 184 10.22 1.45 -8.69
N CYS A 185 9.75 0.34 -8.17
CA CYS A 185 10.26 -0.97 -8.54
C CYS A 185 9.31 -1.68 -9.51
N GLU A 186 9.86 -2.46 -10.43
CA GLU A 186 9.12 -3.20 -11.47
C GLU A 186 8.00 -4.07 -10.91
N CYS A 187 8.14 -4.59 -9.69
CA CYS A 187 7.10 -5.38 -9.03
C CYS A 187 5.92 -4.52 -8.50
N GLY A 188 6.06 -3.19 -8.45
CA GLY A 188 4.98 -2.28 -8.02
C GLY A 188 4.31 -2.72 -6.71
N GLY A 189 2.99 -2.71 -6.67
CA GLY A 189 2.19 -3.13 -5.51
C GLY A 189 2.40 -4.59 -5.06
N ASN A 190 3.06 -5.43 -5.88
CA ASN A 190 3.44 -6.80 -5.51
C ASN A 190 4.76 -6.86 -4.74
N CYS A 191 5.42 -5.73 -4.50
CA CYS A 191 6.68 -5.67 -3.77
C CYS A 191 6.50 -6.21 -2.34
N ARG A 192 7.32 -7.20 -1.97
CA ARG A 192 7.34 -7.80 -0.62
C ARG A 192 8.56 -7.35 0.19
N CYS A 193 9.41 -6.51 -0.39
CA CYS A 193 10.54 -5.93 0.31
C CYS A 193 10.07 -5.02 1.45
N ARG A 194 10.97 -4.77 2.41
CA ARG A 194 10.75 -3.83 3.50
C ARG A 194 11.95 -2.93 3.69
N LEU A 195 11.76 -1.83 4.37
CA LEU A 195 12.86 -0.98 4.84
C LEU A 195 13.15 -1.28 6.31
N VAL A 196 14.40 -1.18 6.67
CA VAL A 196 14.87 -1.04 8.04
C VAL A 196 15.53 0.31 8.19
N PHE A 197 15.41 0.90 9.35
CA PHE A 197 15.84 2.27 9.62
C PHE A 197 16.85 2.29 10.75
N ARG A 198 17.80 3.21 10.68
CA ARG A 198 18.66 3.57 11.80
C ARG A 198 18.84 5.08 11.85
N ARG A 199 19.03 5.61 13.03
CA ARG A 199 19.45 7.01 13.25
C ARG A 199 20.98 7.05 13.27
N VAL A 200 21.56 8.10 12.73
CA VAL A 200 22.99 8.41 12.83
C VAL A 200 23.18 9.56 13.81
#